data_4afe441bd7013e86a9cfcb13f7b4d8f2
#
_entry.id   4afe441bd7013e86a9cfcb13f7b4d8f2
#
_cell.length_a   1.000
_cell.length_b   1.000
_cell.length_c   1.000
_cell.angle_alpha   90.00
_cell.angle_beta   90.00
_cell.angle_gamma   90.00
#
_symmetry.space_group_name_H-M   'P 1'
#
loop_
_entity.id
_entity.type
_entity.pdbx_description
1 polymer ?
#
loop_
_entity_poly.entity_id
_entity_poly.type
_entity_poly.pdbx_seq_one_letter_code
_entity_poly.pdbx_strand_id
1 'polypeptide(L)'
;MTTTLETTNLVKHYFNICNTALASHKDSPIYGLLLAVMNQLISGKVIEVKVVNGHSDDDEYFTTRFIDGEFTPVMEGKGDSDTRFVVESAFLEKVFRNSDEYVDSPGKLDWSWVRRDQ
;
A
#
# COMPACT_ATOMS: atom_id res chain seq x y z
N MET A 1 -15.56 18.28 -18.20
CA MET A 1 -14.30 18.41 -17.49
C MET A 1 -13.84 17.06 -16.98
N THR A 2 -12.64 16.70 -17.33
CA THR A 2 -12.09 15.42 -16.90
C THR A 2 -11.60 15.54 -15.46
N THR A 3 -12.13 14.71 -14.57
CA THR A 3 -11.66 14.69 -13.20
C THR A 3 -10.45 13.79 -13.12
N THR A 4 -9.30 14.38 -12.82
CA THR A 4 -8.08 13.61 -12.57
C THR A 4 -8.08 13.16 -11.12
N LEU A 5 -7.92 11.87 -10.90
CA LEU A 5 -7.80 11.35 -9.54
C LEU A 5 -6.47 11.83 -8.96
N GLU A 6 -6.54 12.46 -7.81
CA GLU A 6 -5.34 12.91 -7.14
C GLU A 6 -4.53 11.70 -6.65
N THR A 7 -3.22 11.77 -6.81
CA THR A 7 -2.33 10.71 -6.39
C THR A 7 -2.48 10.42 -4.90
N THR A 8 -2.63 11.45 -4.08
CA THR A 8 -2.86 11.30 -2.64
C THR A 8 -4.05 10.37 -2.36
N ASN A 9 -5.17 10.60 -3.07
CA ASN A 9 -6.37 9.79 -2.86
C ASN A 9 -6.16 8.35 -3.34
N LEU A 10 -5.43 8.16 -4.42
CA LEU A 10 -5.11 6.83 -4.92
C LEU A 10 -4.27 6.04 -3.91
N VAL A 11 -3.26 6.68 -3.32
CA VAL A 11 -2.40 6.03 -2.32
C VAL A 11 -3.20 5.69 -1.07
N LYS A 12 -4.01 6.63 -0.58
CA LYS A 12 -4.85 6.39 0.60
C LYS A 12 -5.82 5.24 0.36
N HIS A 13 -6.43 5.22 -0.81
CA HIS A 13 -7.38 4.16 -1.17
C HIS A 13 -6.68 2.80 -1.26
N TYR A 14 -5.47 2.76 -1.83
CA TYR A 14 -4.68 1.55 -1.93
C TYR A 14 -4.45 0.92 -0.56
N PHE A 15 -4.00 1.70 0.42
CA PHE A 15 -3.75 1.17 1.76
C PHE A 15 -5.04 0.83 2.51
N ASN A 16 -6.14 1.52 2.23
CA ASN A 16 -7.45 1.12 2.76
C ASN A 16 -7.86 -0.25 2.23
N ILE A 17 -7.61 -0.51 0.95
CA ILE A 17 -7.87 -1.82 0.36
C ILE A 17 -6.99 -2.88 1.02
N CYS A 18 -5.71 -2.58 1.23
CA CYS A 18 -4.81 -3.50 1.93
C CYS A 18 -5.34 -3.83 3.33
N ASN A 19 -5.75 -2.82 4.09
CA ASN A 19 -6.29 -3.02 5.43
C ASN A 19 -7.55 -3.86 5.41
N THR A 20 -8.48 -3.56 4.51
CA THR A 20 -9.73 -4.30 4.37
C THR A 20 -9.46 -5.75 3.97
N ALA A 21 -8.57 -5.96 3.02
CA ALA A 21 -8.21 -7.29 2.55
C ALA A 21 -7.58 -8.14 3.66
N LEU A 22 -6.64 -7.57 4.40
CA LEU A 22 -6.00 -8.28 5.50
C LEU A 22 -7.00 -8.63 6.59
N ALA A 23 -7.88 -7.70 6.95
CA ALA A 23 -8.90 -7.94 7.97
C ALA A 23 -9.90 -9.01 7.53
N SER A 24 -10.30 -9.00 6.25
CA SER A 24 -11.29 -9.94 5.72
C SER A 24 -10.73 -11.36 5.60
N HIS A 25 -9.41 -11.50 5.46
CA HIS A 25 -8.77 -12.80 5.23
C HIS A 25 -7.87 -13.25 6.39
N LYS A 26 -7.95 -12.60 7.54
CA LYS A 26 -7.06 -12.89 8.66
C LYS A 26 -7.15 -14.34 9.15
N ASP A 27 -8.29 -14.99 8.96
CA ASP A 27 -8.49 -16.37 9.37
C ASP A 27 -8.04 -17.37 8.31
N SER A 28 -7.64 -16.89 7.13
CA SER A 28 -7.09 -17.72 6.08
C SER A 28 -5.67 -18.14 6.44
N PRO A 29 -5.28 -19.42 6.30
CA PRO A 29 -3.90 -19.84 6.62
C PRO A 29 -2.85 -19.09 5.81
N ILE A 30 -3.11 -18.81 4.53
CA ILE A 30 -2.15 -18.12 3.66
C ILE A 30 -2.00 -16.65 4.06
N TYR A 31 -3.11 -15.94 4.23
CA TYR A 31 -3.06 -14.52 4.54
C TYR A 31 -2.74 -14.25 6.00
N GLY A 32 -3.09 -15.18 6.89
CA GLY A 32 -2.66 -15.13 8.27
C GLY A 32 -1.15 -15.23 8.38
N LEU A 33 -0.53 -16.09 7.56
CA LEU A 33 0.92 -16.21 7.51
C LEU A 33 1.55 -14.92 6.96
N LEU A 34 0.98 -14.33 5.91
CA LEU A 34 1.45 -13.07 5.37
C LEU A 34 1.41 -11.98 6.45
N LEU A 35 0.31 -11.88 7.19
CA LEU A 35 0.16 -10.90 8.26
C LEU A 35 1.22 -11.11 9.35
N ALA A 36 1.49 -12.36 9.72
CA ALA A 36 2.51 -12.67 10.72
C ALA A 36 3.90 -12.23 10.23
N VAL A 37 4.22 -12.47 8.95
CA VAL A 37 5.50 -12.04 8.37
C VAL A 37 5.59 -10.51 8.36
N MET A 38 4.52 -9.83 7.98
CA MET A 38 4.48 -8.36 7.98
C MET A 38 4.69 -7.80 9.39
N ASN A 39 4.03 -8.37 10.39
CA ASN A 39 4.22 -7.95 11.77
C ASN A 39 5.68 -8.13 12.22
N GLN A 40 6.33 -9.19 11.78
CA GLN A 40 7.71 -9.45 12.13
C GLN A 40 8.68 -8.49 11.45
N LEU A 41 8.45 -8.19 10.16
CA LEU A 41 9.41 -7.45 9.35
C LEU A 41 9.20 -5.94 9.35
N ILE A 42 7.98 -5.47 9.40
CA ILE A 42 7.69 -4.05 9.21
C ILE A 42 6.86 -3.38 10.32
N SER A 43 6.55 -4.10 11.39
CA SER A 43 5.76 -3.51 12.48
C SER A 43 6.48 -2.29 13.07
N GLY A 44 5.77 -1.17 13.13
CA GLY A 44 6.30 0.09 13.66
C GLY A 44 7.26 0.82 12.73
N LYS A 45 7.62 0.24 11.60
CA LYS A 45 8.55 0.86 10.66
C LYS A 45 7.85 1.89 9.78
N VAL A 46 8.60 2.92 9.39
CA VAL A 46 8.12 3.93 8.46
C VAL A 46 8.31 3.43 7.04
N ILE A 47 7.24 3.44 6.27
CA ILE A 47 7.21 3.00 4.88
C ILE A 47 7.10 4.21 3.98
N GLU A 48 8.10 4.42 3.12
CA GLU A 48 8.02 5.46 2.10
C GLU A 48 7.41 4.88 0.84
N VAL A 49 6.37 5.53 0.33
CA VAL A 49 5.73 5.15 -0.92
C VAL A 49 6.17 6.14 -2.00
N LYS A 50 6.83 5.65 -3.04
CA LYS A 50 7.24 6.46 -4.16
C LYS A 50 6.35 6.12 -5.35
N VAL A 51 5.56 7.10 -5.80
CA VAL A 51 4.68 6.92 -6.95
C VAL A 51 5.38 7.46 -8.18
N VAL A 52 5.55 6.61 -9.18
CA VAL A 52 6.22 6.94 -10.43
C VAL A 52 5.24 6.92 -11.60
N ASN A 53 5.60 7.57 -12.69
CA ASN A 53 4.80 7.60 -13.92
C ASN A 53 3.37 8.12 -13.69
N GLY A 54 3.24 9.10 -12.80
CA GLY A 54 1.97 9.74 -12.53
C GLY A 54 1.67 10.89 -13.47
N HIS A 55 0.72 11.71 -13.08
CA HIS A 55 0.33 12.89 -13.87
C HIS A 55 1.30 14.06 -13.71
N SER A 56 2.14 14.01 -12.69
CA SER A 56 3.18 14.99 -12.45
C SER A 56 4.48 14.54 -13.13
N ASP A 57 5.29 15.50 -13.57
CA ASP A 57 6.63 15.21 -14.12
C ASP A 57 7.55 14.67 -13.03
N ASP A 58 7.31 15.04 -11.79
CA ASP A 58 8.11 14.59 -10.66
C ASP A 58 7.45 13.42 -9.94
N ASP A 59 8.27 12.54 -9.38
CA ASP A 59 7.75 11.46 -8.55
C ASP A 59 7.14 12.03 -7.27
N GLU A 60 6.09 11.38 -6.80
CA GLU A 60 5.42 11.81 -5.58
C GLU A 60 5.72 10.84 -4.45
N TYR A 61 5.83 11.38 -3.23
CA TYR A 61 6.23 10.61 -2.05
C TYR A 61 5.18 10.70 -0.96
N PHE A 62 4.97 9.56 -0.29
CA PHE A 62 4.03 9.45 0.81
C PHE A 62 4.65 8.56 1.88
N THR A 63 4.17 8.67 3.11
CA THR A 63 4.60 7.80 4.20
C THR A 63 3.42 7.19 4.92
N THR A 64 3.61 5.96 5.38
CA THR A 64 2.66 5.28 6.24
C THR A 64 3.43 4.37 7.19
N ARG A 65 2.75 3.78 8.15
CA ARG A 65 3.34 2.80 9.07
C ARG A 65 2.43 1.59 9.14
N PHE A 66 3.00 0.46 9.53
CA PHE A 66 2.23 -0.75 9.79
C PHE A 66 2.26 -1.01 11.30
N ILE A 67 1.12 -0.86 11.96
CA ILE A 67 1.00 -0.96 13.41
C ILE A 67 -0.22 -1.80 13.73
N ASP A 68 -0.04 -2.81 14.59
CA ASP A 68 -1.13 -3.67 15.05
C ASP A 68 -1.92 -4.34 13.92
N GLY A 69 -1.22 -4.69 12.84
CA GLY A 69 -1.82 -5.40 11.72
C GLY A 69 -2.52 -4.51 10.71
N GLU A 70 -2.36 -3.19 10.81
CA GLU A 70 -2.99 -2.24 9.91
C GLU A 70 -2.01 -1.16 9.47
N PHE A 71 -2.23 -0.66 8.25
CA PHE A 71 -1.51 0.53 7.80
C PHE A 71 -2.17 1.77 8.39
N THR A 72 -1.36 2.67 8.96
CA THR A 72 -1.86 3.94 9.51
C THR A 72 -2.22 4.89 8.37
N PRO A 73 -2.97 5.97 8.65
CA PRO A 73 -3.30 6.95 7.63
C PRO A 73 -2.06 7.45 6.89
N VAL A 74 -2.17 7.50 5.56
CA VAL A 74 -1.08 7.95 4.69
C VAL A 74 -0.88 9.45 4.84
N MET A 75 0.38 9.87 4.93
CA MET A 75 0.77 11.27 4.97
C MET A 75 1.55 11.62 3.72
N GLU A 76 1.34 12.83 3.21
CA GLU A 76 2.09 13.33 2.07
C GLU A 76 3.50 13.73 2.50
N GLY A 77 4.45 13.48 1.62
CA GLY A 77 5.80 13.95 1.78
C GLY A 77 6.81 12.85 2.01
N LYS A 78 8.06 13.22 1.79
CA LYS A 78 9.21 12.36 1.97
C LYS A 78 9.74 12.52 3.39
N GLY A 79 10.15 11.43 3.99
CA GLY A 79 10.72 11.46 5.32
C GLY A 79 11.72 10.33 5.50
N ASP A 80 12.28 10.24 6.70
CA ASP A 80 13.15 9.13 7.04
C ASP A 80 12.32 7.85 7.04
N SER A 81 12.75 6.88 6.25
CA SER A 81 11.99 5.64 6.09
C SER A 81 12.86 4.43 6.33
N ASP A 82 12.23 3.37 6.83
CA ASP A 82 12.88 2.09 7.07
C ASP A 82 12.78 1.17 5.86
N THR A 83 11.74 1.35 5.05
CA THR A 83 11.56 0.59 3.82
C THR A 83 10.86 1.45 2.78
N ARG A 84 10.93 1.04 1.52
CA ARG A 84 10.35 1.78 0.42
C ARG A 84 9.52 0.88 -0.49
N PHE A 85 8.34 1.40 -0.86
CA PHE A 85 7.46 0.78 -1.84
C PHE A 85 7.39 1.69 -3.06
N VAL A 86 7.93 1.23 -4.19
CA VAL A 86 7.85 1.96 -5.46
C VAL A 86 6.68 1.39 -6.26
N VAL A 87 5.78 2.26 -6.67
CA VAL A 87 4.55 1.84 -7.35
C VAL A 87 4.23 2.78 -8.51
N GLU A 88 3.71 2.23 -9.60
CA GLU A 88 3.27 3.03 -10.72
C GLU A 88 1.86 3.55 -10.50
N SER A 89 1.61 4.78 -10.91
CA SER A 89 0.30 5.40 -10.80
C SER A 89 -0.79 4.57 -11.49
N ALA A 90 -0.47 3.98 -12.65
CA ALA A 90 -1.41 3.13 -13.38
C ALA A 90 -1.89 1.93 -12.56
N PHE A 91 -1.00 1.35 -11.75
CA PHE A 91 -1.39 0.24 -10.87
C PHE A 91 -2.34 0.71 -9.77
N LEU A 92 -2.06 1.88 -9.18
CA LEU A 92 -2.95 2.46 -8.17
C LEU A 92 -4.34 2.72 -8.74
N GLU A 93 -4.42 3.24 -9.97
CA GLU A 93 -5.70 3.48 -10.63
C GLU A 93 -6.44 2.17 -10.91
N LYS A 94 -5.72 1.14 -11.33
CA LYS A 94 -6.29 -0.18 -11.57
C LYS A 94 -6.90 -0.75 -10.30
N VAL A 95 -6.20 -0.66 -9.20
CA VAL A 95 -6.69 -1.12 -7.90
C VAL A 95 -7.92 -0.32 -7.47
N PHE A 96 -7.87 0.99 -7.66
CA PHE A 96 -9.00 1.86 -7.33
C PHE A 96 -10.27 1.46 -8.09
N ARG A 97 -10.13 1.18 -9.39
CA ARG A 97 -11.30 0.85 -10.24
C ARG A 97 -11.83 -0.56 -10.00
N ASN A 98 -11.02 -1.43 -9.41
CA ASN A 98 -11.37 -2.84 -9.19
C ASN A 98 -11.24 -3.22 -7.72
N SER A 99 -11.63 -2.31 -6.83
CA SER A 99 -11.43 -2.46 -5.38
C SER A 99 -11.91 -3.80 -4.84
N ASP A 100 -13.13 -4.21 -5.23
CA ASP A 100 -13.72 -5.45 -4.73
C ASP A 100 -12.89 -6.67 -5.12
N GLU A 101 -12.34 -6.68 -6.33
CA GLU A 101 -11.50 -7.77 -6.80
C GLU A 101 -10.25 -7.92 -5.95
N TYR A 102 -9.62 -6.80 -5.58
CA TYR A 102 -8.41 -6.83 -4.78
C TYR A 102 -8.67 -7.15 -3.32
N VAL A 103 -9.83 -6.76 -2.79
CA VAL A 103 -10.23 -7.18 -1.44
C VAL A 103 -10.48 -8.68 -1.39
N ASP A 104 -11.15 -9.23 -2.42
CA ASP A 104 -11.44 -10.66 -2.50
C ASP A 104 -10.20 -11.50 -2.78
N SER A 105 -9.23 -10.92 -3.49
CA SER A 105 -8.02 -11.63 -3.90
C SER A 105 -6.77 -10.80 -3.57
N PRO A 106 -6.42 -10.71 -2.28
CA PRO A 106 -5.27 -9.88 -1.86
C PRO A 106 -3.94 -10.28 -2.47
N GLY A 107 -3.83 -11.52 -2.94
CA GLY A 107 -2.61 -11.97 -3.63
C GLY A 107 -2.30 -11.23 -4.91
N LYS A 108 -3.27 -10.49 -5.46
CA LYS A 108 -3.06 -9.66 -6.64
C LYS A 108 -2.41 -8.31 -6.31
N LEU A 109 -2.40 -7.93 -5.03
CA LEU A 109 -1.67 -6.75 -4.58
C LEU A 109 -0.19 -7.05 -4.52
N ASP A 110 0.63 -6.01 -4.58
CA ASP A 110 2.07 -6.16 -4.51
C ASP A 110 2.54 -6.18 -3.05
N TRP A 111 3.02 -7.33 -2.60
CA TRP A 111 3.57 -7.50 -1.25
C TRP A 111 5.09 -7.69 -1.26
N SER A 112 5.71 -7.66 -2.44
CA SER A 112 7.15 -7.96 -2.59
C SER A 112 8.03 -6.97 -1.82
N TRP A 113 7.58 -5.73 -1.68
CA TRP A 113 8.34 -4.67 -1.00
C TRP A 113 8.54 -4.96 0.50
N VAL A 114 7.69 -5.79 1.09
CA VAL A 114 7.78 -6.13 2.51
C VAL A 114 9.13 -6.77 2.85
N ARG A 115 9.69 -7.54 1.93
CA ARG A 115 10.96 -8.24 2.13
C ARG A 115 12.16 -7.58 1.46
N ARG A 116 11.91 -6.47 0.75
CA ARG A 116 12.92 -5.92 -0.17
C ARG A 116 14.17 -5.39 0.53
N ASP A 117 14.02 -4.86 1.73
CA ASP A 117 15.11 -4.21 2.45
C ASP A 117 15.58 -5.01 3.66
N GLN A 118 15.47 -6.32 3.60
CA GLN A 118 15.87 -7.20 4.70
C GLN A 118 17.28 -7.73 4.54
#